data_1e5d949106177ae9506bc03f39c42490
#
_entry.id   1e5d949106177ae9506bc03f39c42490
#
_cell.length_a   1.000
_cell.length_b   1.000
_cell.length_c   1.000
_cell.angle_alpha   90.00
_cell.angle_beta   90.00
_cell.angle_gamma   90.00
#
_symmetry.space_group_name_H-M   'P 1'
#
loop_
_entity.id
_entity.type
_entity.pdbx_description
1 polymer ?
#
loop_
_entity_poly.entity_id
_entity_poly.type
_entity_poly.pdbx_seq_one_letter_code
_entity_poly.pdbx_strand_id
1 'polypeptide(L)'
;MSVVPEISAELAAKLAVLRHTIAGYGPSLVAFSGGVDSALVLKVAADELGAATVAFTAVSETMAEREIESAAALAQSLGVRYEAVRSHELARPGFAQNPADRCYHCKSELFDLAEPTRERLGLRQVLLGTNLDDLGDHRPGLLAARERGAKQPLVEASLSKSEVRELARHLGLRVWNKPQLACLSSRFPYGTELTEARLRMVDRFEQALYDLGFQQLRVRFHELPVLPGDPSAQRPAMARVELPSSSLPDAIRLTAPIVAAGKQAGFLYVTVDLEGFRSGSANLVLRRLPVMGSVSSPSTPAAPVTATSIVPAQPVAVRSRKTVVAALITREPDGEVLLSLRRPDQAMPLLWELPGGKIEPGESPEQALQREVREELDVEVSVGGIFDVVSFRYPDFDLLMLVYRCQLLGQPRAKEVADVRFVPRQELLARPVLPADIPLLTRLAADAHE
;
A
#
# COMPACT_ATOMS: atom_id res chain seq x y z
N MET A 1 30.18 18.07 22.32
CA MET A 1 29.35 16.92 22.74
C MET A 1 27.91 17.33 22.48
N SER A 2 27.25 16.75 21.49
CA SER A 2 25.82 17.01 21.25
C SER A 2 25.02 16.36 22.40
N VAL A 3 24.20 17.16 23.06
CA VAL A 3 23.29 16.70 24.11
C VAL A 3 22.36 15.66 23.47
N VAL A 4 22.40 14.42 23.98
CA VAL A 4 21.43 13.39 23.58
C VAL A 4 20.06 13.85 24.08
N PRO A 5 19.05 13.99 23.23
CA PRO A 5 17.72 14.41 23.68
C PRO A 5 17.17 13.42 24.71
N GLU A 6 16.67 13.93 25.84
CA GLU A 6 15.94 13.10 26.80
C GLU A 6 14.61 12.62 26.20
N ILE A 7 14.26 11.37 26.49
CA ILE A 7 12.98 10.76 26.11
C ILE A 7 12.13 10.53 27.37
N SER A 8 10.81 10.47 27.21
CA SER A 8 9.89 10.19 28.32
C SER A 8 10.15 8.80 28.93
N ALA A 9 9.78 8.62 30.20
CA ALA A 9 9.88 7.33 30.87
C ALA A 9 9.07 6.23 30.15
N GLU A 10 7.91 6.59 29.59
CA GLU A 10 7.08 5.68 28.78
C GLU A 10 7.82 5.23 27.51
N LEU A 11 8.41 6.19 26.78
CA LEU A 11 9.15 5.88 25.56
C LEU A 11 10.44 5.07 25.85
N ALA A 12 11.09 5.33 27.00
CA ALA A 12 12.22 4.53 27.47
C ALA A 12 11.81 3.08 27.78
N ALA A 13 10.61 2.88 28.36
CA ALA A 13 10.06 1.54 28.59
C ALA A 13 9.80 0.80 27.25
N LYS A 14 9.19 1.46 26.26
CA LYS A 14 8.99 0.89 24.91
C LYS A 14 10.32 0.56 24.22
N LEU A 15 11.35 1.40 24.39
CA LEU A 15 12.70 1.09 23.88
C LEU A 15 13.28 -0.17 24.57
N ALA A 16 13.07 -0.33 25.87
CA ALA A 16 13.51 -1.53 26.60
C ALA A 16 12.79 -2.80 26.08
N VAL A 17 11.49 -2.71 25.80
CA VAL A 17 10.72 -3.79 25.16
C VAL A 17 11.31 -4.11 23.79
N LEU A 18 11.57 -3.11 22.95
CA LEU A 18 12.14 -3.28 21.61
C LEU A 18 13.50 -4.00 21.67
N ARG A 19 14.39 -3.58 22.59
CA ARG A 19 15.70 -4.22 22.83
C ARG A 19 15.55 -5.68 23.24
N HIS A 20 14.69 -5.95 24.23
CA HIS A 20 14.44 -7.31 24.72
C HIS A 20 13.87 -8.21 23.62
N THR A 21 12.91 -7.72 22.86
CA THR A 21 12.29 -8.44 21.73
C THR A 21 13.32 -8.82 20.67
N ILE A 22 14.15 -7.86 20.24
CA ILE A 22 15.20 -8.11 19.23
C ILE A 22 16.27 -9.07 19.78
N ALA A 23 16.70 -8.91 21.02
CA ALA A 23 17.65 -9.83 21.65
C ALA A 23 17.11 -11.27 21.67
N GLY A 24 15.80 -11.46 21.95
CA GLY A 24 15.12 -12.75 21.96
C GLY A 24 15.06 -13.44 20.58
N TYR A 25 15.10 -12.70 19.48
CA TYR A 25 15.12 -13.28 18.13
C TYR A 25 16.46 -13.94 17.77
N GLY A 26 17.56 -13.48 18.36
CA GLY A 26 18.91 -13.94 18.03
C GLY A 26 19.37 -13.48 16.64
N PRO A 27 20.31 -14.21 15.99
CA PRO A 27 20.90 -13.81 14.72
C PRO A 27 19.85 -13.42 13.66
N SER A 28 19.90 -12.19 13.16
CA SER A 28 18.81 -11.63 12.35
C SER A 28 19.27 -10.89 11.10
N LEU A 29 18.46 -11.02 10.04
CA LEU A 29 18.53 -10.26 8.81
C LEU A 29 17.50 -9.14 8.87
N VAL A 30 17.95 -7.89 8.81
CA VAL A 30 17.06 -6.72 8.83
C VAL A 30 16.79 -6.26 7.39
N ALA A 31 15.53 -6.34 6.94
CA ALA A 31 15.12 -5.76 5.66
C ALA A 31 15.24 -4.24 5.73
N PHE A 32 16.26 -3.70 5.06
CA PHE A 32 16.76 -2.36 5.27
C PHE A 32 16.60 -1.50 4.03
N SER A 33 15.78 -0.45 4.12
CA SER A 33 15.52 0.51 3.04
C SER A 33 16.23 1.85 3.23
N GLY A 34 17.01 2.02 4.31
CA GLY A 34 17.59 3.32 4.67
C GLY A 34 16.58 4.37 5.17
N GLY A 35 15.30 3.98 5.37
CA GLY A 35 14.28 4.80 6.02
C GLY A 35 14.39 4.74 7.54
N VAL A 36 13.78 5.69 8.26
CA VAL A 36 13.91 5.83 9.72
C VAL A 36 13.49 4.57 10.48
N ASP A 37 12.42 3.90 10.06
CA ASP A 37 11.89 2.70 10.74
C ASP A 37 12.89 1.54 10.67
N SER A 38 13.31 1.18 9.45
CA SER A 38 14.30 0.11 9.25
C SER A 38 15.67 0.48 9.84
N ALA A 39 16.01 1.76 9.89
CA ALA A 39 17.23 2.24 10.54
C ALA A 39 17.19 2.09 12.06
N LEU A 40 16.04 2.35 12.70
CA LEU A 40 15.86 2.12 14.13
C LEU A 40 15.98 0.64 14.47
N VAL A 41 15.30 -0.23 13.70
CA VAL A 41 15.42 -1.70 13.87
C VAL A 41 16.86 -2.15 13.70
N LEU A 42 17.55 -1.66 12.65
CA LEU A 42 18.95 -2.03 12.39
C LEU A 42 19.90 -1.57 13.51
N LYS A 43 19.71 -0.33 14.01
CA LYS A 43 20.51 0.21 15.12
C LYS A 43 20.35 -0.61 16.38
N VAL A 44 19.09 -0.90 16.78
CA VAL A 44 18.82 -1.70 17.98
C VAL A 44 19.31 -3.13 17.81
N ALA A 45 19.12 -3.73 16.63
CA ALA A 45 19.66 -5.07 16.34
C ALA A 45 21.20 -5.10 16.38
N ALA A 46 21.87 -4.07 15.87
CA ALA A 46 23.33 -3.95 15.96
C ALA A 46 23.80 -3.83 17.41
N ASP A 47 23.09 -3.06 18.25
CA ASP A 47 23.42 -2.90 19.67
C ASP A 47 23.25 -4.18 20.47
N GLU A 48 22.17 -4.94 20.21
CA GLU A 48 21.82 -6.14 21.01
C GLU A 48 22.48 -7.43 20.48
N LEU A 49 22.67 -7.56 19.18
CA LEU A 49 23.13 -8.80 18.53
C LEU A 49 24.53 -8.68 17.94
N GLY A 50 25.09 -7.46 17.84
CA GLY A 50 26.42 -7.22 17.31
C GLY A 50 26.63 -7.80 15.91
N ALA A 51 27.67 -8.60 15.72
CA ALA A 51 28.03 -9.23 14.45
C ALA A 51 26.99 -10.24 13.91
N ALA A 52 26.01 -10.63 14.73
CA ALA A 52 24.91 -11.51 14.31
C ALA A 52 23.76 -10.74 13.61
N THR A 53 23.96 -9.44 13.36
CA THR A 53 23.04 -8.57 12.60
C THR A 53 23.55 -8.35 11.19
N VAL A 54 22.67 -8.53 10.21
CA VAL A 54 22.95 -8.23 8.79
C VAL A 54 21.88 -7.32 8.23
N ALA A 55 22.28 -6.20 7.62
CA ALA A 55 21.39 -5.34 6.87
C ALA A 55 21.21 -5.90 5.46
N PHE A 56 19.98 -6.06 5.00
CA PHE A 56 19.64 -6.61 3.68
C PHE A 56 18.81 -5.64 2.86
N THR A 57 19.23 -5.36 1.65
CA THR A 57 18.47 -4.55 0.69
C THR A 57 18.29 -5.30 -0.62
N ALA A 58 17.05 -5.53 -1.03
CA ALA A 58 16.73 -5.95 -2.39
C ALA A 58 16.80 -4.71 -3.30
N VAL A 59 17.86 -4.61 -4.09
CA VAL A 59 18.14 -3.45 -4.95
C VAL A 59 17.48 -3.65 -6.31
N SER A 60 16.63 -2.72 -6.72
CA SER A 60 15.95 -2.75 -8.00
C SER A 60 15.96 -1.39 -8.69
N GLU A 61 15.54 -1.38 -9.94
CA GLU A 61 15.36 -0.16 -10.75
C GLU A 61 14.30 0.79 -10.17
N THR A 62 13.45 0.30 -9.27
CA THR A 62 12.42 1.10 -8.58
C THR A 62 12.96 1.89 -7.39
N MET A 63 14.21 1.65 -6.97
CA MET A 63 14.90 2.43 -5.95
C MET A 63 15.73 3.53 -6.60
N ALA A 64 15.71 4.73 -6.00
CA ALA A 64 16.60 5.81 -6.40
C ALA A 64 18.07 5.46 -6.05
N GLU A 65 19.01 5.74 -6.94
CA GLU A 65 20.44 5.40 -6.73
C GLU A 65 20.98 5.99 -5.43
N ARG A 66 20.67 7.26 -5.16
CA ARG A 66 21.07 7.94 -3.92
C ARG A 66 20.54 7.27 -2.65
N GLU A 67 19.38 6.59 -2.72
CA GLU A 67 18.81 5.89 -1.56
C GLU A 67 19.59 4.60 -1.28
N ILE A 68 20.04 3.92 -2.33
CA ILE A 68 20.88 2.72 -2.22
C ILE A 68 22.23 3.10 -1.59
N GLU A 69 22.86 4.18 -2.07
CA GLU A 69 24.12 4.68 -1.52
C GLU A 69 23.96 5.13 -0.06
N SER A 70 22.89 5.88 0.24
CA SER A 70 22.57 6.34 1.60
C SER A 70 22.35 5.17 2.56
N ALA A 71 21.67 4.11 2.11
CA ALA A 71 21.47 2.91 2.90
C ALA A 71 22.80 2.20 3.19
N ALA A 72 23.64 1.99 2.19
CA ALA A 72 24.95 1.39 2.35
C ALA A 72 25.83 2.18 3.32
N ALA A 73 25.91 3.51 3.17
CA ALA A 73 26.67 4.38 4.04
C ALA A 73 26.16 4.34 5.50
N LEU A 74 24.84 4.28 5.70
CA LEU A 74 24.26 4.18 7.04
C LEU A 74 24.58 2.83 7.69
N ALA A 75 24.44 1.71 6.99
CA ALA A 75 24.81 0.38 7.51
C ALA A 75 26.30 0.34 7.89
N GLN A 76 27.17 0.89 7.04
CA GLN A 76 28.59 1.01 7.32
C GLN A 76 28.86 1.85 8.58
N SER A 77 28.17 2.98 8.74
CA SER A 77 28.36 3.85 9.93
C SER A 77 27.91 3.18 11.24
N LEU A 78 27.02 2.20 11.16
CA LEU A 78 26.58 1.39 12.28
C LEU A 78 27.46 0.14 12.52
N GLY A 79 28.49 -0.05 11.70
CA GLY A 79 29.37 -1.23 11.77
C GLY A 79 28.67 -2.55 11.42
N VAL A 80 27.57 -2.50 10.68
CA VAL A 80 26.76 -3.66 10.33
C VAL A 80 27.13 -4.18 8.94
N ARG A 81 27.24 -5.50 8.80
CA ARG A 81 27.38 -6.15 7.51
C ARG A 81 26.21 -5.81 6.60
N TYR A 82 26.47 -5.36 5.38
CA TYR A 82 25.47 -4.98 4.39
C TYR A 82 25.45 -5.94 3.21
N GLU A 83 24.30 -6.54 2.95
CA GLU A 83 24.03 -7.44 1.82
C GLU A 83 23.04 -6.74 0.87
N ALA A 84 23.54 -6.31 -0.29
CA ALA A 84 22.73 -5.77 -1.37
C ALA A 84 22.55 -6.85 -2.43
N VAL A 85 21.31 -7.28 -2.65
CA VAL A 85 20.99 -8.33 -3.63
C VAL A 85 20.12 -7.74 -4.73
N ARG A 86 20.49 -7.95 -5.98
CA ARG A 86 19.72 -7.46 -7.13
C ARG A 86 18.37 -8.16 -7.20
N SER A 87 17.32 -7.37 -7.26
CA SER A 87 15.94 -7.80 -7.48
C SER A 87 15.57 -7.65 -8.95
N HIS A 88 14.71 -8.51 -9.43
CA HIS A 88 14.21 -8.50 -10.81
C HIS A 88 12.69 -8.28 -10.85
N GLU A 89 12.18 -7.45 -9.96
CA GLU A 89 10.73 -7.23 -9.81
C GLU A 89 10.06 -6.72 -11.09
N LEU A 90 10.75 -5.95 -11.94
CA LEU A 90 10.24 -5.54 -13.26
C LEU A 90 9.98 -6.72 -14.20
N ALA A 91 10.69 -7.81 -14.05
CA ALA A 91 10.49 -9.02 -14.84
C ALA A 91 9.37 -9.92 -14.31
N ARG A 92 8.85 -9.64 -13.09
CA ARG A 92 7.72 -10.41 -12.54
C ARG A 92 6.44 -10.18 -13.34
N PRO A 93 5.69 -11.25 -13.67
CA PRO A 93 4.39 -11.11 -14.32
C PRO A 93 3.47 -10.19 -13.50
N GLY A 94 2.90 -9.19 -14.15
CA GLY A 94 1.98 -8.26 -13.51
C GLY A 94 2.61 -7.04 -12.83
N PHE A 95 3.89 -7.04 -12.48
CA PHE A 95 4.51 -5.89 -11.81
C PHE A 95 4.74 -4.70 -12.73
N ALA A 96 5.30 -4.93 -13.93
CA ALA A 96 5.62 -3.88 -14.90
C ALA A 96 4.38 -3.09 -15.35
N GLN A 97 3.18 -3.69 -15.30
CA GLN A 97 1.92 -3.03 -15.59
C GLN A 97 1.49 -2.01 -14.52
N ASN A 98 2.26 -1.89 -13.43
CA ASN A 98 2.01 -0.95 -12.34
C ASN A 98 0.60 -1.07 -11.73
N PRO A 99 0.16 -2.24 -11.30
CA PRO A 99 -1.15 -2.44 -10.70
C PRO A 99 -1.23 -1.82 -9.30
N ALA A 100 -2.45 -1.71 -8.76
CA ALA A 100 -2.67 -1.16 -7.42
C ALA A 100 -2.05 -2.02 -6.30
N ASP A 101 -1.91 -3.32 -6.53
CA ASP A 101 -1.33 -4.30 -5.61
C ASP A 101 0.17 -4.57 -5.83
N ARG A 102 0.86 -3.76 -6.65
CA ARG A 102 2.31 -3.92 -6.93
C ARG A 102 3.17 -4.07 -5.67
N CYS A 103 2.75 -3.45 -4.55
CA CYS A 103 3.48 -3.54 -3.28
C CYS A 103 3.51 -4.97 -2.70
N TYR A 104 2.50 -5.80 -2.98
CA TYR A 104 2.52 -7.21 -2.63
C TYR A 104 3.59 -7.97 -3.42
N HIS A 105 3.66 -7.74 -4.73
CA HIS A 105 4.67 -8.36 -5.60
C HIS A 105 6.10 -7.96 -5.20
N CYS A 106 6.33 -6.67 -4.93
CA CYS A 106 7.62 -6.16 -4.46
C CYS A 106 8.04 -6.80 -3.12
N LYS A 107 7.10 -6.92 -2.15
CA LYS A 107 7.40 -7.58 -0.87
C LYS A 107 7.62 -9.08 -1.02
N SER A 108 6.88 -9.76 -1.87
CA SER A 108 7.11 -11.18 -2.16
C SER A 108 8.51 -11.41 -2.74
N GLU A 109 8.95 -10.57 -3.69
CA GLU A 109 10.31 -10.61 -4.24
C GLU A 109 11.38 -10.37 -3.16
N LEU A 110 11.15 -9.38 -2.28
CA LEU A 110 12.05 -9.13 -1.15
C LEU A 110 12.28 -10.42 -0.33
N PHE A 111 11.22 -11.16 -0.01
CA PHE A 111 11.34 -12.40 0.77
C PHE A 111 11.95 -13.54 -0.02
N ASP A 112 11.64 -13.68 -1.31
CA ASP A 112 12.24 -14.70 -2.18
C ASP A 112 13.78 -14.53 -2.26
N LEU A 113 14.30 -13.31 -2.07
CA LEU A 113 15.73 -13.01 -2.00
C LEU A 113 16.28 -13.04 -0.56
N ALA A 114 15.50 -12.61 0.42
CA ALA A 114 15.92 -12.54 1.81
C ALA A 114 16.06 -13.94 2.46
N GLU A 115 15.13 -14.87 2.18
CA GLU A 115 15.14 -16.21 2.78
C GLU A 115 16.39 -17.01 2.42
N PRO A 116 16.78 -17.16 1.14
CA PRO A 116 18.03 -17.86 0.79
C PRO A 116 19.27 -17.17 1.38
N THR A 117 19.24 -15.82 1.49
CA THR A 117 20.33 -15.07 2.12
C THR A 117 20.41 -15.34 3.61
N ARG A 118 19.26 -15.34 4.31
CA ARG A 118 19.14 -15.68 5.71
C ARG A 118 19.71 -17.08 5.99
N GLU A 119 19.30 -18.07 5.20
CA GLU A 119 19.78 -19.46 5.34
C GLU A 119 21.27 -19.59 5.08
N ARG A 120 21.78 -19.01 4.00
CA ARG A 120 23.19 -18.99 3.66
C ARG A 120 24.08 -18.41 4.76
N LEU A 121 23.57 -17.41 5.48
CA LEU A 121 24.29 -16.73 6.57
C LEU A 121 24.03 -17.34 7.94
N GLY A 122 23.23 -18.40 8.05
CA GLY A 122 22.88 -19.05 9.33
C GLY A 122 22.08 -18.16 10.28
N LEU A 123 21.32 -17.18 9.74
CA LEU A 123 20.48 -16.27 10.53
C LEU A 123 19.12 -16.92 10.82
N ARG A 124 18.48 -16.52 11.93
CA ARG A 124 17.22 -17.14 12.39
C ARG A 124 15.98 -16.41 11.86
N GLN A 125 16.02 -15.08 11.84
CA GLN A 125 14.82 -14.26 11.60
C GLN A 125 15.06 -13.22 10.49
N VAL A 126 13.96 -12.83 9.83
CA VAL A 126 13.91 -11.61 8.99
C VAL A 126 13.10 -10.55 9.75
N LEU A 127 13.69 -9.38 9.99
CA LEU A 127 13.09 -8.28 10.72
C LEU A 127 12.65 -7.18 9.75
N LEU A 128 11.47 -6.61 9.99
CA LEU A 128 10.90 -5.49 9.23
C LEU A 128 10.76 -4.24 10.09
N GLY A 129 10.91 -3.08 9.48
CA GLY A 129 10.66 -1.78 10.11
C GLY A 129 9.19 -1.33 10.01
N THR A 130 8.23 -2.22 10.16
CA THR A 130 6.81 -1.87 10.23
C THR A 130 6.49 -1.31 11.61
N ASN A 131 5.78 -0.17 11.68
CA ASN A 131 5.35 0.47 12.92
C ASN A 131 3.81 0.43 13.07
N LEU A 132 3.24 0.93 14.18
CA LEU A 132 1.79 0.89 14.44
C LEU A 132 0.97 1.63 13.38
N ASP A 133 1.44 2.80 12.93
CA ASP A 133 0.69 3.61 11.96
C ASP A 133 0.58 2.93 10.59
N ASP A 134 1.50 1.98 10.30
CA ASP A 134 1.46 1.17 9.09
C ASP A 134 0.34 0.13 9.11
N LEU A 135 -0.19 -0.26 10.26
CA LEU A 135 -1.26 -1.26 10.39
C LEU A 135 -2.64 -0.71 10.04
N GLY A 136 -2.84 0.60 10.17
CA GLY A 136 -4.11 1.28 9.85
C GLY A 136 -4.32 1.58 8.38
N ASP A 137 -3.34 1.31 7.51
CA ASP A 137 -3.39 1.59 6.08
C ASP A 137 -3.48 0.28 5.27
N HIS A 138 -4.26 0.31 4.18
CA HIS A 138 -4.33 -0.84 3.27
C HIS A 138 -2.98 -1.03 2.56
N ARG A 139 -2.13 -1.89 3.10
CA ARG A 139 -0.80 -2.19 2.57
C ARG A 139 -0.69 -3.65 2.15
N PRO A 140 -0.92 -3.97 0.88
CA PRO A 140 -0.80 -5.35 0.36
C PRO A 140 0.55 -6.01 0.71
N GLY A 141 1.61 -5.23 0.85
CA GLY A 141 2.93 -5.73 1.25
C GLY A 141 3.01 -6.27 2.68
N LEU A 142 2.13 -5.86 3.61
CA LEU A 142 2.09 -6.42 4.97
C LEU A 142 1.53 -7.85 4.99
N LEU A 143 0.62 -8.16 4.06
CA LEU A 143 0.11 -9.52 3.90
C LEU A 143 1.25 -10.47 3.51
N ALA A 144 2.05 -10.12 2.50
CA ALA A 144 3.22 -10.92 2.10
C ALA A 144 4.21 -11.12 3.27
N ALA A 145 4.41 -10.11 4.11
CA ALA A 145 5.27 -10.19 5.27
C ALA A 145 4.76 -11.19 6.33
N ARG A 146 3.45 -11.18 6.61
CA ARG A 146 2.82 -12.12 7.56
C ARG A 146 2.87 -13.56 7.04
N GLU A 147 2.57 -13.77 5.77
CA GLU A 147 2.63 -15.09 5.12
C GLU A 147 4.01 -15.73 5.20
N ARG A 148 5.07 -14.91 5.22
CA ARG A 148 6.48 -15.35 5.30
C ARG A 148 7.04 -15.37 6.73
N GLY A 149 6.23 -15.10 7.74
CA GLY A 149 6.64 -15.18 9.16
C GLY A 149 7.67 -14.12 9.57
N ALA A 150 7.80 -13.02 8.85
CA ALA A 150 8.71 -11.93 9.18
C ALA A 150 8.32 -11.25 10.50
N LYS A 151 9.32 -10.90 11.32
CA LYS A 151 9.12 -10.26 12.62
C LYS A 151 8.98 -8.75 12.49
N GLN A 152 8.12 -8.15 13.29
CA GLN A 152 7.80 -6.73 13.27
C GLN A 152 8.06 -6.09 14.64
N PRO A 153 9.33 -5.93 15.05
CA PRO A 153 9.68 -5.57 16.43
C PRO A 153 9.15 -4.20 16.85
N LEU A 154 8.95 -3.24 15.93
CA LEU A 154 8.38 -1.93 16.27
C LEU A 154 6.88 -2.04 16.62
N VAL A 155 6.16 -2.94 15.95
CA VAL A 155 4.75 -3.23 16.27
C VAL A 155 4.66 -3.93 17.61
N GLU A 156 5.51 -4.93 17.85
CA GLU A 156 5.55 -5.69 19.11
C GLU A 156 5.92 -4.79 20.32
N ALA A 157 6.74 -3.75 20.09
CA ALA A 157 7.04 -2.72 21.08
C ALA A 157 6.02 -1.57 21.12
N SER A 158 4.91 -1.68 20.39
CA SER A 158 3.83 -0.68 20.32
C SER A 158 4.33 0.74 19.98
N LEU A 159 5.22 0.83 18.98
CA LEU A 159 5.83 2.09 18.57
C LEU A 159 5.09 2.72 17.39
N SER A 160 4.60 3.96 17.59
CA SER A 160 4.07 4.83 16.54
C SER A 160 5.18 5.46 15.71
N LYS A 161 4.83 6.05 14.56
CA LYS A 161 5.79 6.73 13.68
C LYS A 161 6.50 7.92 14.34
N SER A 162 5.79 8.68 15.17
CA SER A 162 6.36 9.78 15.94
C SER A 162 7.40 9.30 16.95
N GLU A 163 7.08 8.25 17.71
CA GLU A 163 7.96 7.63 18.68
C GLU A 163 9.20 7.01 18.03
N VAL A 164 9.04 6.36 16.87
CA VAL A 164 10.17 5.84 16.08
C VAL A 164 11.15 6.98 15.71
N ARG A 165 10.65 8.16 15.30
CA ARG A 165 11.50 9.31 14.99
C ARG A 165 12.20 9.86 16.24
N GLU A 166 11.51 9.94 17.36
CA GLU A 166 12.06 10.39 18.62
C GLU A 166 13.16 9.46 19.13
N LEU A 167 12.93 8.15 19.10
CA LEU A 167 13.95 7.13 19.44
C LEU A 167 15.14 7.17 18.47
N ALA A 168 14.88 7.32 17.17
CA ALA A 168 15.95 7.45 16.18
C ALA A 168 16.83 8.68 16.45
N ARG A 169 16.24 9.81 16.87
CA ARG A 169 16.95 11.01 17.27
C ARG A 169 17.74 10.79 18.56
N HIS A 170 17.13 10.17 19.57
CA HIS A 170 17.75 9.81 20.85
C HIS A 170 18.97 8.92 20.65
N LEU A 171 18.87 7.93 19.76
CA LEU A 171 19.96 7.00 19.42
C LEU A 171 20.98 7.56 18.41
N GLY A 172 20.89 8.84 18.06
CA GLY A 172 21.84 9.54 17.21
C GLY A 172 21.77 9.20 15.71
N LEU A 173 20.66 8.61 15.25
CA LEU A 173 20.47 8.30 13.84
C LEU A 173 20.21 9.57 13.02
N ARG A 174 21.08 9.89 12.06
CA ARG A 174 20.95 11.08 11.21
C ARG A 174 19.68 11.10 10.36
N VAL A 175 19.07 9.93 10.14
CA VAL A 175 17.86 9.75 9.34
C VAL A 175 16.56 9.99 10.13
N TRP A 176 16.62 10.42 11.39
CA TRP A 176 15.45 10.60 12.27
C TRP A 176 14.37 11.50 11.67
N ASN A 177 14.73 12.54 10.92
CA ASN A 177 13.82 13.48 10.26
C ASN A 177 13.66 13.22 8.76
N LYS A 178 14.26 12.13 8.23
CA LYS A 178 14.18 11.81 6.80
C LYS A 178 12.71 11.71 6.38
N PRO A 179 12.28 12.40 5.30
CA PRO A 179 10.94 12.25 4.77
C PRO A 179 10.63 10.81 4.40
N GLN A 180 9.35 10.44 4.46
CA GLN A 180 8.93 9.12 3.96
C GLN A 180 9.11 9.07 2.45
N LEU A 181 10.02 8.22 2.00
CA LEU A 181 10.31 8.01 0.59
C LEU A 181 9.53 6.79 0.09
N ALA A 182 8.74 7.00 -0.94
CA ALA A 182 8.15 5.91 -1.69
C ALA A 182 9.06 5.54 -2.87
N CYS A 183 8.97 4.29 -3.36
CA CYS A 183 9.72 3.83 -4.53
C CYS A 183 9.41 4.66 -5.79
N LEU A 184 10.30 4.68 -6.77
CA LEU A 184 10.12 5.41 -8.03
C LEU A 184 8.85 5.02 -8.78
N SER A 185 8.40 3.76 -8.66
CA SER A 185 7.14 3.28 -9.23
C SER A 185 5.93 4.11 -8.79
N SER A 186 5.98 4.72 -7.60
CA SER A 186 4.92 5.59 -7.10
C SER A 186 4.79 6.92 -7.87
N ARG A 187 5.76 7.27 -8.70
CA ARG A 187 5.76 8.47 -9.54
C ARG A 187 4.92 8.29 -10.80
N PHE A 188 4.53 7.08 -11.10
CA PHE A 188 3.77 6.69 -12.29
C PHE A 188 2.30 6.49 -11.93
N PRO A 189 1.35 6.98 -12.75
CA PRO A 189 -0.05 6.62 -12.63
C PRO A 189 -0.24 5.11 -12.68
N TYR A 190 -1.18 4.58 -11.92
CA TYR A 190 -1.53 3.15 -12.00
C TYR A 190 -1.90 2.77 -13.44
N GLY A 191 -1.44 1.61 -13.89
CA GLY A 191 -1.62 1.13 -15.26
C GLY A 191 -0.61 1.68 -16.26
N THR A 192 0.25 2.65 -15.87
CA THR A 192 1.38 3.07 -16.72
C THR A 192 2.49 2.04 -16.62
N GLU A 193 2.91 1.49 -17.76
CA GLU A 193 3.98 0.50 -17.81
C GLU A 193 5.29 1.04 -17.23
N LEU A 194 5.86 0.30 -16.28
CA LEU A 194 7.16 0.59 -15.68
C LEU A 194 8.25 -0.06 -16.52
N THR A 195 9.17 0.75 -17.03
CA THR A 195 10.39 0.27 -17.68
C THR A 195 11.61 0.89 -17.00
N GLU A 196 12.75 0.22 -17.06
CA GLU A 196 14.00 0.76 -16.51
C GLU A 196 14.29 2.17 -17.05
N ALA A 197 14.13 2.36 -18.36
CA ALA A 197 14.36 3.66 -19.00
C ALA A 197 13.50 4.78 -18.39
N ARG A 198 12.21 4.52 -18.16
CA ARG A 198 11.28 5.49 -17.57
C ARG A 198 11.59 5.77 -16.11
N LEU A 199 11.92 4.73 -15.33
CA LEU A 199 12.32 4.88 -13.93
C LEU A 199 13.59 5.73 -13.83
N ARG A 200 14.58 5.49 -14.68
CA ARG A 200 15.82 6.27 -14.73
C ARG A 200 15.62 7.72 -15.21
N MET A 201 14.61 7.97 -16.07
CA MET A 201 14.23 9.37 -16.41
C MET A 201 13.79 10.13 -15.16
N VAL A 202 12.91 9.52 -14.37
CA VAL A 202 12.41 10.12 -13.13
C VAL A 202 13.53 10.30 -12.11
N ASP A 203 14.34 9.27 -11.88
CA ASP A 203 15.44 9.28 -10.91
C ASP A 203 16.45 10.38 -11.22
N ARG A 204 16.93 10.46 -12.46
CA ARG A 204 17.86 11.50 -12.91
C ARG A 204 17.30 12.91 -12.73
N PHE A 205 16.02 13.10 -13.02
CA PHE A 205 15.43 14.42 -12.84
C PHE A 205 15.21 14.77 -11.36
N GLU A 206 14.75 13.81 -10.52
CA GLU A 206 14.68 14.03 -9.07
C GLU A 206 16.07 14.36 -8.51
N GLN A 207 17.13 13.63 -8.92
CA GLN A 207 18.51 13.92 -8.48
C GLN A 207 18.94 15.33 -8.86
N ALA A 208 18.73 15.74 -10.11
CA ALA A 208 19.07 17.09 -10.54
C ALA A 208 18.34 18.19 -9.75
N LEU A 209 17.09 17.94 -9.35
CA LEU A 209 16.35 18.88 -8.50
C LEU A 209 16.92 18.92 -7.06
N TYR A 210 17.40 17.79 -6.51
CA TYR A 210 18.12 17.79 -5.25
C TYR A 210 19.44 18.58 -5.33
N ASP A 211 20.16 18.43 -6.43
CA ASP A 211 21.41 19.18 -6.67
C ASP A 211 21.18 20.70 -6.79
N LEU A 212 19.98 21.10 -7.25
CA LEU A 212 19.52 22.49 -7.25
C LEU A 212 19.07 22.99 -5.87
N GLY A 213 19.09 22.14 -4.82
CA GLY A 213 18.82 22.51 -3.44
C GLY A 213 17.41 22.19 -2.92
N PHE A 214 16.52 21.62 -3.73
CA PHE A 214 15.20 21.19 -3.28
C PHE A 214 15.31 19.95 -2.39
N GLN A 215 14.69 19.98 -1.20
CA GLN A 215 14.81 18.90 -0.21
C GLN A 215 13.64 17.90 -0.22
N GLN A 216 12.47 18.37 -0.59
CA GLN A 216 11.23 17.57 -0.64
C GLN A 216 10.57 17.76 -2.00
N LEU A 217 10.52 16.70 -2.78
CA LEU A 217 10.01 16.76 -4.13
C LEU A 217 9.51 15.39 -4.63
N ARG A 218 8.72 15.43 -5.69
CA ARG A 218 8.40 14.26 -6.53
C ARG A 218 8.26 14.68 -7.98
N VAL A 219 8.85 13.91 -8.88
CA VAL A 219 8.65 14.04 -10.31
C VAL A 219 7.63 13.01 -10.78
N ARG A 220 6.41 13.43 -11.09
CA ARG A 220 5.37 12.56 -11.63
C ARG A 220 5.53 12.40 -13.12
N PHE A 221 5.54 11.16 -13.57
CA PHE A 221 5.62 10.78 -14.97
C PHE A 221 4.22 10.75 -15.60
N HIS A 222 4.03 11.42 -16.73
CA HIS A 222 2.79 11.37 -17.51
C HIS A 222 3.13 11.07 -18.96
N GLU A 223 2.57 9.98 -19.51
CA GLU A 223 2.64 9.72 -20.94
C GLU A 223 1.82 10.75 -21.73
N LEU A 224 2.35 11.16 -22.85
CA LEU A 224 1.64 12.01 -23.78
C LEU A 224 1.12 11.17 -24.97
N PRO A 225 -0.02 11.58 -25.57
CA PRO A 225 -0.50 10.94 -26.78
C PRO A 225 0.55 10.99 -27.90
N VAL A 226 0.66 9.91 -28.66
CA VAL A 226 1.45 9.85 -29.89
C VAL A 226 0.57 10.32 -31.04
N LEU A 227 1.12 11.16 -31.91
CA LEU A 227 0.40 11.58 -33.13
C LEU A 227 0.29 10.38 -34.10
N PRO A 228 -0.84 10.20 -34.79
CA PRO A 228 -0.97 9.19 -35.82
C PRO A 228 0.14 9.30 -36.86
N GLY A 229 0.88 8.23 -37.08
CA GLY A 229 1.97 8.19 -38.07
C GLY A 229 3.37 8.52 -37.53
N ASP A 230 3.54 8.77 -36.22
CA ASP A 230 4.85 8.90 -35.60
C ASP A 230 5.50 7.51 -35.49
N PRO A 231 6.64 7.28 -36.18
CA PRO A 231 7.35 6.00 -36.11
C PRO A 231 8.15 5.79 -34.82
N SER A 232 8.18 6.79 -33.91
CA SER A 232 8.91 6.66 -32.65
C SER A 232 8.21 5.63 -31.75
N ALA A 233 8.92 4.55 -31.45
CA ALA A 233 8.41 3.51 -30.55
C ALA A 233 8.23 3.99 -29.09
N GLN A 234 8.77 5.16 -28.75
CA GLN A 234 8.75 5.71 -27.40
C GLN A 234 7.74 6.85 -27.30
N ARG A 235 6.70 6.63 -26.49
CA ARG A 235 5.73 7.71 -26.18
C ARG A 235 6.44 8.84 -25.46
N PRO A 236 6.27 10.09 -25.90
CA PRO A 236 6.83 11.24 -25.21
C PRO A 236 6.21 11.38 -23.82
N ALA A 237 6.97 11.96 -22.89
CA ALA A 237 6.53 12.10 -21.51
C ALA A 237 6.63 13.54 -21.01
N MET A 238 5.72 13.89 -20.09
CA MET A 238 5.73 15.13 -19.34
C MET A 238 6.11 14.83 -17.88
N ALA A 239 6.97 15.67 -17.33
CA ALA A 239 7.23 15.71 -15.90
C ALA A 239 6.31 16.71 -15.21
N ARG A 240 5.59 16.30 -14.16
CA ARG A 240 4.90 17.19 -13.22
C ARG A 240 5.64 17.16 -11.89
N VAL A 241 6.30 18.28 -11.56
CA VAL A 241 7.13 18.41 -10.36
C VAL A 241 6.26 18.89 -9.20
N GLU A 242 6.16 18.06 -8.16
CA GLU A 242 5.51 18.40 -6.88
C GLU A 242 6.57 18.90 -5.90
N LEU A 243 6.44 20.14 -5.42
CA LEU A 243 7.30 20.78 -4.43
C LEU A 243 6.46 21.34 -3.29
N PRO A 244 7.00 21.50 -2.06
CA PRO A 244 6.30 22.26 -1.03
C PRO A 244 5.92 23.66 -1.54
N SER A 245 4.75 24.16 -1.16
CA SER A 245 4.29 25.48 -1.61
C SER A 245 5.29 26.61 -1.28
N SER A 246 6.03 26.47 -0.18
CA SER A 246 7.12 27.39 0.20
C SER A 246 8.29 27.40 -0.79
N SER A 247 8.47 26.34 -1.59
CA SER A 247 9.56 26.21 -2.57
C SER A 247 9.15 26.65 -3.98
N LEU A 248 7.89 26.99 -4.23
CA LEU A 248 7.42 27.44 -5.53
C LEU A 248 8.10 28.74 -6.03
N PRO A 249 8.33 29.77 -5.17
CA PRO A 249 9.09 30.95 -5.60
C PRO A 249 10.50 30.62 -6.07
N ASP A 250 11.18 29.68 -5.43
CA ASP A 250 12.51 29.22 -5.82
C ASP A 250 12.48 28.46 -7.14
N ALA A 251 11.46 27.62 -7.35
CA ALA A 251 11.26 26.92 -8.63
C ALA A 251 11.05 27.90 -9.79
N ILE A 252 10.32 28.99 -9.58
CA ILE A 252 10.15 30.05 -10.59
C ILE A 252 11.47 30.74 -10.89
N ARG A 253 12.28 31.07 -9.86
CA ARG A 253 13.61 31.67 -10.06
C ARG A 253 14.57 30.74 -10.80
N LEU A 254 14.46 29.44 -10.58
CA LEU A 254 15.31 28.38 -11.16
C LEU A 254 14.67 27.74 -12.40
N THR A 255 13.72 28.40 -13.06
CA THR A 255 13.00 27.84 -14.23
C THR A 255 13.94 27.28 -15.29
N ALA A 256 14.96 28.06 -15.71
CA ALA A 256 15.85 27.65 -16.79
C ALA A 256 16.65 26.36 -16.43
N PRO A 257 17.36 26.26 -15.28
CA PRO A 257 18.06 25.04 -14.90
C PRO A 257 17.10 23.85 -14.67
N ILE A 258 15.89 24.05 -14.11
CA ILE A 258 14.91 22.99 -13.92
C ILE A 258 14.44 22.42 -15.28
N VAL A 259 14.09 23.30 -16.24
CA VAL A 259 13.68 22.88 -17.58
C VAL A 259 14.82 22.16 -18.29
N ALA A 260 16.03 22.68 -18.23
CA ALA A 260 17.22 22.04 -18.83
C ALA A 260 17.44 20.63 -18.26
N ALA A 261 17.39 20.47 -16.93
CA ALA A 261 17.55 19.18 -16.27
C ALA A 261 16.44 18.18 -16.67
N GLY A 262 15.19 18.61 -16.73
CA GLY A 262 14.08 17.75 -17.16
C GLY A 262 14.20 17.30 -18.60
N LYS A 263 14.63 18.21 -19.51
CA LYS A 263 14.93 17.88 -20.92
C LYS A 263 16.09 16.88 -21.02
N GLN A 264 17.16 17.10 -20.27
CA GLN A 264 18.29 16.19 -20.23
C GLN A 264 17.92 14.81 -19.69
N ALA A 265 16.99 14.75 -18.74
CA ALA A 265 16.45 13.49 -18.24
C ALA A 265 15.58 12.75 -19.27
N GLY A 266 15.09 13.44 -20.33
CA GLY A 266 14.32 12.86 -21.42
C GLY A 266 12.84 13.28 -21.47
N PHE A 267 12.39 14.22 -20.64
CA PHE A 267 11.02 14.73 -20.67
C PHE A 267 10.80 15.75 -21.79
N LEU A 268 9.67 15.62 -22.50
CA LEU A 268 9.26 16.57 -23.53
C LEU A 268 8.77 17.89 -22.92
N TYR A 269 8.03 17.81 -21.81
CA TYR A 269 7.56 18.98 -21.09
C TYR A 269 7.89 18.84 -19.60
N VAL A 270 8.17 19.98 -18.97
CA VAL A 270 8.38 20.10 -17.53
C VAL A 270 7.35 21.08 -16.99
N THR A 271 6.56 20.65 -16.02
CA THR A 271 5.50 21.43 -15.36
C THR A 271 5.69 21.37 -13.85
N VAL A 272 5.16 22.38 -13.15
CA VAL A 272 5.14 22.43 -11.68
C VAL A 272 3.68 22.31 -11.22
N ASP A 273 3.45 21.47 -10.21
CA ASP A 273 2.14 21.34 -9.59
C ASP A 273 1.91 22.51 -8.61
N LEU A 274 0.94 23.37 -8.92
CA LEU A 274 0.62 24.53 -8.07
C LEU A 274 -0.07 24.16 -6.76
N GLU A 275 -0.69 22.98 -6.67
CA GLU A 275 -1.22 22.46 -5.40
C GLU A 275 -0.11 21.97 -4.45
N GLY A 276 1.09 21.80 -4.97
CA GLY A 276 2.28 21.44 -4.21
C GLY A 276 2.37 19.96 -3.84
N PHE A 277 3.38 19.67 -3.02
CA PHE A 277 3.66 18.30 -2.55
C PHE A 277 2.60 17.83 -1.55
N ARG A 278 1.94 16.71 -1.86
CA ARG A 278 0.96 16.06 -0.97
C ARG A 278 1.24 14.56 -0.87
N SER A 279 1.29 14.06 0.37
CA SER A 279 1.39 12.61 0.58
C SER A 279 0.11 11.93 0.06
N GLY A 280 0.26 10.82 -0.67
CA GLY A 280 -0.88 10.07 -1.19
C GLY A 280 -1.56 10.67 -2.45
N SER A 281 -1.03 11.74 -3.07
CA SER A 281 -1.62 12.37 -4.26
C SER A 281 -1.82 11.39 -5.44
N ALA A 282 -1.00 10.35 -5.57
CA ALA A 282 -1.18 9.32 -6.59
C ALA A 282 -2.48 8.49 -6.39
N ASN A 283 -2.97 8.37 -5.14
CA ASN A 283 -4.17 7.61 -4.83
C ASN A 283 -5.47 8.40 -5.11
N LEU A 284 -5.39 9.71 -5.38
CA LEU A 284 -6.55 10.51 -5.75
C LEU A 284 -7.19 10.02 -7.04
N VAL A 285 -6.41 9.45 -7.96
CA VAL A 285 -6.92 8.87 -9.21
C VAL A 285 -7.81 7.65 -8.91
N LEU A 286 -7.46 6.84 -7.91
CA LEU A 286 -8.26 5.68 -7.49
C LEU A 286 -9.62 6.09 -6.91
N ARG A 287 -9.71 7.32 -6.36
CA ARG A 287 -10.96 7.89 -5.83
C ARG A 287 -11.83 8.55 -6.91
N ARG A 288 -11.26 8.86 -8.09
CA ARG A 288 -11.93 9.63 -9.18
C ARG A 288 -12.24 8.79 -10.41
N LEU A 289 -11.86 7.52 -10.48
CA LEU A 289 -12.26 6.68 -11.60
C LEU A 289 -13.76 6.42 -11.49
N PRO A 290 -14.61 7.04 -12.34
CA PRO A 290 -15.94 6.49 -12.55
C PRO A 290 -15.72 5.08 -13.10
N VAL A 291 -16.51 4.13 -12.66
CA VAL A 291 -16.59 2.82 -13.31
C VAL A 291 -16.94 3.12 -14.77
N MET A 292 -15.95 3.02 -15.67
CA MET A 292 -16.23 3.19 -17.10
C MET A 292 -17.19 2.08 -17.50
N GLY A 293 -18.43 2.48 -17.72
CA GLY A 293 -19.44 1.66 -18.36
C GLY A 293 -18.90 1.13 -19.68
N SER A 294 -19.20 -0.11 -19.95
CA SER A 294 -18.90 -0.82 -21.18
C SER A 294 -19.17 0.05 -22.41
N VAL A 295 -18.11 0.47 -23.09
CA VAL A 295 -18.24 1.02 -24.44
C VAL A 295 -18.58 -0.14 -25.37
N SER A 296 -19.81 -0.14 -25.86
CA SER A 296 -20.23 -1.02 -26.95
C SER A 296 -19.38 -0.73 -28.18
N SER A 297 -18.64 -1.75 -28.63
CA SER A 297 -17.85 -1.69 -29.87
C SER A 297 -18.77 -1.57 -31.08
N PRO A 298 -18.54 -0.65 -32.03
CA PRO A 298 -19.19 -0.71 -33.33
C PRO A 298 -18.57 -1.84 -34.16
N SER A 299 -19.42 -2.74 -34.59
CA SER A 299 -19.11 -3.81 -35.53
C SER A 299 -18.94 -3.23 -36.95
N THR A 300 -17.77 -3.37 -37.54
CA THR A 300 -17.60 -3.34 -39.01
C THR A 300 -16.52 -4.35 -39.41
N PRO A 301 -16.78 -5.23 -40.38
CA PRO A 301 -15.87 -6.34 -40.72
C PRO A 301 -14.75 -5.87 -41.66
N ALA A 302 -13.51 -6.17 -41.31
CA ALA A 302 -12.37 -6.06 -42.20
C ALA A 302 -11.99 -7.45 -42.77
N ALA A 303 -11.65 -7.45 -44.06
CA ALA A 303 -11.34 -8.61 -44.87
C ALA A 303 -10.03 -9.32 -44.47
N PRO A 304 -9.81 -10.57 -44.91
CA PRO A 304 -8.83 -11.48 -44.31
C PRO A 304 -7.41 -11.25 -44.81
N VAL A 305 -6.46 -11.26 -43.90
CA VAL A 305 -5.02 -11.40 -44.19
C VAL A 305 -4.57 -12.78 -43.75
N THR A 306 -3.90 -13.47 -44.66
CA THR A 306 -3.43 -14.86 -44.56
C THR A 306 -2.46 -15.11 -43.40
N ALA A 307 -2.71 -16.19 -42.69
CA ALA A 307 -2.00 -16.64 -41.52
C ALA A 307 -0.66 -17.29 -41.79
N THR A 308 0.34 -16.93 -41.01
CA THR A 308 1.49 -17.77 -40.72
C THR A 308 1.36 -18.23 -39.26
N SER A 309 1.39 -19.53 -39.07
CA SER A 309 1.08 -20.25 -37.85
C SER A 309 1.99 -19.89 -36.68
N ILE A 310 1.41 -19.28 -35.63
CA ILE A 310 1.99 -19.20 -34.29
C ILE A 310 1.02 -19.93 -33.36
N VAL A 311 1.56 -20.88 -32.59
CA VAL A 311 0.82 -21.66 -31.59
C VAL A 311 0.17 -20.68 -30.60
N PRO A 312 -1.16 -20.72 -30.37
CA PRO A 312 -1.81 -19.77 -29.47
C PRO A 312 -1.53 -20.12 -28.00
N ALA A 313 -0.98 -19.15 -27.27
CA ALA A 313 -1.07 -19.16 -25.82
C ALA A 313 -2.55 -19.09 -25.41
N GLN A 314 -2.98 -20.00 -24.54
CA GLN A 314 -4.36 -20.03 -24.06
C GLN A 314 -4.70 -18.68 -23.38
N PRO A 315 -5.88 -18.09 -23.64
CA PRO A 315 -6.29 -16.84 -23.01
C PRO A 315 -6.48 -17.08 -21.50
N VAL A 316 -5.73 -16.36 -20.69
CA VAL A 316 -6.01 -16.25 -19.25
C VAL A 316 -7.38 -15.59 -19.13
N ALA A 317 -8.37 -16.31 -18.63
CA ALA A 317 -9.71 -15.79 -18.44
C ALA A 317 -9.66 -14.58 -17.49
N VAL A 318 -10.06 -13.41 -17.98
CA VAL A 318 -10.21 -12.20 -17.17
C VAL A 318 -11.35 -12.45 -16.18
N ARG A 319 -11.02 -12.61 -14.89
CA ARG A 319 -12.01 -12.80 -13.83
C ARG A 319 -12.79 -11.50 -13.62
N SER A 320 -14.11 -11.62 -13.52
CA SER A 320 -14.95 -10.47 -13.21
C SER A 320 -14.72 -10.00 -11.77
N ARG A 321 -14.63 -8.67 -11.54
CA ARG A 321 -14.57 -8.09 -10.21
C ARG A 321 -15.94 -7.50 -9.86
N LYS A 322 -16.44 -7.81 -8.67
CA LYS A 322 -17.66 -7.24 -8.10
C LYS A 322 -17.29 -6.32 -6.94
N THR A 323 -17.82 -5.09 -6.97
CA THR A 323 -17.70 -4.17 -5.85
C THR A 323 -19.03 -4.08 -5.12
N VAL A 324 -19.00 -4.22 -3.81
CA VAL A 324 -20.17 -4.16 -2.93
C VAL A 324 -19.90 -3.24 -1.75
N VAL A 325 -20.96 -2.78 -1.10
CA VAL A 325 -20.92 -2.00 0.15
C VAL A 325 -21.51 -2.82 1.28
N ALA A 326 -21.02 -2.61 2.50
CA ALA A 326 -21.53 -3.27 3.71
C ALA A 326 -21.57 -2.28 4.88
N ALA A 327 -22.59 -2.40 5.72
CA ALA A 327 -22.80 -1.58 6.90
C ALA A 327 -22.29 -2.28 8.16
N LEU A 328 -21.26 -1.74 8.80
CA LEU A 328 -20.92 -2.10 10.16
C LEU A 328 -21.77 -1.25 11.12
N ILE A 329 -22.79 -1.86 11.70
CA ILE A 329 -23.73 -1.26 12.65
C ILE A 329 -23.51 -1.93 14.00
N THR A 330 -23.12 -1.16 14.99
CA THR A 330 -22.89 -1.63 16.36
C THR A 330 -23.90 -0.99 17.32
N ARG A 331 -24.33 -1.74 18.34
CA ARG A 331 -25.23 -1.26 19.40
C ARG A 331 -24.47 -1.12 20.71
N GLU A 332 -24.48 0.08 21.27
CA GLU A 332 -23.94 0.36 22.59
C GLU A 332 -24.95 -0.09 23.71
N PRO A 333 -24.49 -0.46 24.93
CA PRO A 333 -23.09 -0.50 25.37
C PRO A 333 -22.36 -1.81 25.04
N ASP A 334 -23.08 -2.85 24.59
CA ASP A 334 -22.57 -4.25 24.52
C ASP A 334 -21.72 -4.50 23.25
N GLY A 335 -21.64 -3.51 22.36
CA GLY A 335 -20.87 -3.61 21.12
C GLY A 335 -21.34 -4.70 20.15
N GLU A 336 -22.61 -5.15 20.31
CA GLU A 336 -23.22 -6.16 19.41
C GLU A 336 -23.24 -5.66 17.96
N VAL A 337 -23.02 -6.55 17.01
CA VAL A 337 -22.97 -6.26 15.57
C VAL A 337 -24.26 -6.72 14.91
N LEU A 338 -24.86 -5.85 14.08
CA LEU A 338 -26.04 -6.20 13.29
C LEU A 338 -25.62 -7.08 12.10
N LEU A 339 -26.24 -8.27 12.02
CA LEU A 339 -26.10 -9.18 10.88
C LEU A 339 -27.46 -9.45 10.26
N SER A 340 -27.49 -9.63 8.95
CA SER A 340 -28.65 -10.08 8.17
C SER A 340 -28.44 -11.53 7.69
N LEU A 341 -29.54 -12.30 7.60
CA LEU A 341 -29.54 -13.67 7.11
C LEU A 341 -30.07 -13.71 5.68
N ARG A 342 -29.26 -14.24 4.76
CA ARG A 342 -29.64 -14.40 3.36
C ARG A 342 -30.85 -15.34 3.20
N ARG A 343 -31.73 -14.99 2.25
CA ARG A 343 -32.91 -15.82 1.95
C ARG A 343 -32.52 -17.14 1.26
N PRO A 344 -33.40 -18.18 1.36
CA PRO A 344 -33.14 -19.48 0.71
C PRO A 344 -33.04 -19.45 -0.81
N ASP A 345 -33.60 -18.41 -1.46
CA ASP A 345 -33.61 -18.20 -2.91
C ASP A 345 -32.40 -17.39 -3.46
N GLN A 346 -31.54 -16.91 -2.59
CA GLN A 346 -30.36 -16.16 -2.96
C GLN A 346 -29.12 -17.05 -3.18
N ALA A 347 -28.11 -16.54 -3.90
CA ALA A 347 -26.82 -17.21 -3.99
C ALA A 347 -26.18 -17.35 -2.60
N MET A 348 -25.58 -18.49 -2.28
CA MET A 348 -25.05 -18.82 -0.94
C MET A 348 -26.11 -18.59 0.15
N PRO A 349 -27.20 -19.35 0.13
CA PRO A 349 -28.36 -19.14 0.99
C PRO A 349 -28.08 -19.44 2.46
N LEU A 350 -28.88 -18.84 3.34
CA LEU A 350 -28.88 -19.11 4.79
C LEU A 350 -27.50 -18.83 5.48
N LEU A 351 -26.68 -17.95 4.91
CA LEU A 351 -25.49 -17.44 5.55
C LEU A 351 -25.77 -16.06 6.15
N TRP A 352 -25.16 -15.78 7.30
CA TRP A 352 -25.17 -14.48 7.92
C TRP A 352 -24.11 -13.59 7.27
N GLU A 353 -24.44 -12.31 7.07
CA GLU A 353 -23.57 -11.31 6.46
C GLU A 353 -23.81 -9.92 7.08
N LEU A 354 -22.90 -8.97 6.84
CA LEU A 354 -23.16 -7.56 7.11
C LEU A 354 -24.21 -7.04 6.13
N PRO A 355 -25.22 -6.25 6.56
CA PRO A 355 -26.20 -5.64 5.66
C PRO A 355 -25.53 -4.83 4.56
N GLY A 356 -25.98 -4.98 3.32
CA GLY A 356 -25.44 -4.28 2.18
C GLY A 356 -25.55 -5.03 0.87
N GLY A 357 -24.98 -4.48 -0.19
CA GLY A 357 -25.12 -5.08 -1.50
C GLY A 357 -24.32 -4.38 -2.60
N LYS A 358 -24.83 -4.44 -3.82
CA LYS A 358 -24.13 -3.93 -5.01
C LYS A 358 -24.32 -2.43 -5.15
N ILE A 359 -23.28 -1.77 -5.68
CA ILE A 359 -23.39 -0.38 -6.11
C ILE A 359 -24.01 -0.38 -7.51
N GLU A 360 -25.12 0.32 -7.69
CA GLU A 360 -25.77 0.49 -8.99
C GLU A 360 -25.15 1.62 -9.82
N PRO A 361 -25.31 1.60 -11.15
CA PRO A 361 -24.77 2.65 -12.00
C PRO A 361 -25.30 4.04 -11.63
N GLY A 362 -24.40 4.96 -11.32
CA GLY A 362 -24.73 6.35 -10.96
C GLY A 362 -24.88 6.60 -9.45
N GLU A 363 -24.80 5.58 -8.60
CA GLU A 363 -24.81 5.75 -7.15
C GLU A 363 -23.39 5.97 -6.60
N SER A 364 -23.27 6.79 -5.55
CA SER A 364 -22.10 6.73 -4.68
C SER A 364 -22.17 5.48 -3.78
N PRO A 365 -21.03 4.99 -3.25
CA PRO A 365 -21.05 3.88 -2.30
C PRO A 365 -21.95 4.11 -1.09
N GLU A 366 -22.01 5.36 -0.58
CA GLU A 366 -22.86 5.75 0.55
C GLU A 366 -24.35 5.71 0.17
N GLN A 367 -24.71 6.16 -1.04
CA GLN A 367 -26.09 6.09 -1.55
C GLN A 367 -26.52 4.64 -1.75
N ALA A 368 -25.67 3.80 -2.33
CA ALA A 368 -25.94 2.37 -2.49
C ALA A 368 -26.20 1.72 -1.12
N LEU A 369 -25.37 2.04 -0.11
CA LEU A 369 -25.51 1.47 1.22
C LEU A 369 -26.81 1.93 1.90
N GLN A 370 -27.21 3.18 1.76
CA GLN A 370 -28.49 3.71 2.26
C GLN A 370 -29.67 3.01 1.59
N ARG A 371 -29.61 2.79 0.28
CA ARG A 371 -30.64 2.06 -0.49
C ARG A 371 -30.72 0.61 -0.02
N GLU A 372 -29.61 -0.13 0.01
CA GLU A 372 -29.56 -1.54 0.39
C GLU A 372 -30.06 -1.76 1.82
N VAL A 373 -29.64 -0.96 2.79
CA VAL A 373 -30.13 -1.05 4.18
C VAL A 373 -31.64 -0.79 4.27
N ARG A 374 -32.16 0.17 3.50
CA ARG A 374 -33.61 0.44 3.45
C ARG A 374 -34.38 -0.71 2.79
N GLU A 375 -33.85 -1.31 1.74
CA GLU A 375 -34.45 -2.45 1.03
C GLU A 375 -34.43 -3.71 1.90
N GLU A 376 -33.31 -4.03 2.51
CA GLU A 376 -33.13 -5.24 3.32
C GLU A 376 -33.79 -5.16 4.69
N LEU A 377 -33.69 -4.01 5.38
CA LEU A 377 -33.99 -3.86 6.81
C LEU A 377 -35.14 -2.88 7.13
N ASP A 378 -35.78 -2.28 6.13
CA ASP A 378 -36.87 -1.32 6.27
C ASP A 378 -36.55 -0.16 7.24
N VAL A 379 -35.32 0.32 7.23
CA VAL A 379 -34.84 1.38 8.13
C VAL A 379 -33.85 2.32 7.42
N GLU A 380 -33.88 3.60 7.78
CA GLU A 380 -32.89 4.57 7.32
C GLU A 380 -31.60 4.43 8.13
N VAL A 381 -30.48 4.75 7.47
CA VAL A 381 -29.15 4.68 8.06
C VAL A 381 -28.34 5.94 7.77
N SER A 382 -27.64 6.44 8.78
CA SER A 382 -26.58 7.44 8.62
C SER A 382 -25.27 6.74 8.32
N VAL A 383 -24.68 7.02 7.16
CA VAL A 383 -23.41 6.44 6.71
C VAL A 383 -22.27 7.35 7.15
N GLY A 384 -21.36 6.81 7.95
CA GLY A 384 -20.14 7.47 8.41
C GLY A 384 -18.94 7.19 7.50
N GLY A 385 -17.75 7.19 8.07
CA GLY A 385 -16.52 6.89 7.32
C GLY A 385 -16.33 5.40 7.01
N ILE A 386 -15.48 5.11 6.02
CA ILE A 386 -15.05 3.74 5.73
C ILE A 386 -14.35 3.16 6.97
N PHE A 387 -14.82 2.00 7.40
CA PHE A 387 -14.23 1.24 8.49
C PHE A 387 -13.15 0.27 7.99
N ASP A 388 -13.45 -0.43 6.87
CA ASP A 388 -12.55 -1.43 6.29
C ASP A 388 -12.82 -1.63 4.79
N VAL A 389 -11.85 -2.24 4.11
CA VAL A 389 -11.97 -2.66 2.71
C VAL A 389 -11.56 -4.12 2.63
N VAL A 390 -12.52 -5.00 2.36
CA VAL A 390 -12.29 -6.44 2.27
C VAL A 390 -12.16 -6.84 0.80
N SER A 391 -11.02 -7.43 0.43
CA SER A 391 -10.84 -8.10 -0.85
C SER A 391 -10.93 -9.61 -0.63
N PHE A 392 -11.86 -10.25 -1.34
CA PHE A 392 -12.07 -11.69 -1.21
C PHE A 392 -12.18 -12.36 -2.59
N ARG A 393 -11.56 -13.54 -2.73
CA ARG A 393 -11.55 -14.29 -3.99
C ARG A 393 -12.53 -15.45 -3.91
N TYR A 394 -13.60 -15.37 -4.68
CA TYR A 394 -14.51 -16.50 -4.94
C TYR A 394 -13.99 -17.34 -6.13
N PRO A 395 -14.45 -18.58 -6.32
CA PRO A 395 -14.05 -19.40 -7.47
C PRO A 395 -14.26 -18.70 -8.82
N ASP A 396 -15.35 -17.96 -9.00
CA ASP A 396 -15.80 -17.40 -10.28
C ASP A 396 -15.53 -15.89 -10.43
N PHE A 397 -15.29 -15.15 -9.34
CA PHE A 397 -15.08 -13.72 -9.35
C PHE A 397 -14.26 -13.24 -8.15
N ASP A 398 -13.68 -12.05 -8.29
CA ASP A 398 -13.04 -11.33 -7.19
C ASP A 398 -14.03 -10.32 -6.59
N LEU A 399 -14.18 -10.29 -5.25
CA LEU A 399 -15.01 -9.34 -4.52
C LEU A 399 -14.15 -8.24 -3.90
N LEU A 400 -14.63 -7.00 -4.01
CA LEU A 400 -14.16 -5.87 -3.23
C LEU A 400 -15.34 -5.33 -2.42
N MET A 401 -15.29 -5.41 -1.09
CA MET A 401 -16.33 -4.94 -0.20
C MET A 401 -15.84 -3.73 0.59
N LEU A 402 -16.56 -2.60 0.45
CA LEU A 402 -16.33 -1.36 1.19
C LEU A 402 -17.21 -1.39 2.43
N VAL A 403 -16.62 -1.47 3.61
CA VAL A 403 -17.36 -1.53 4.88
C VAL A 403 -17.38 -0.14 5.52
N TYR A 404 -18.56 0.39 5.77
CA TYR A 404 -18.77 1.70 6.40
C TYR A 404 -19.25 1.56 7.84
N ARG A 405 -18.80 2.44 8.73
CA ARG A 405 -19.45 2.61 10.04
C ARG A 405 -20.80 3.28 9.83
N CYS A 406 -21.86 2.67 10.35
CA CYS A 406 -23.21 3.15 10.14
C CYS A 406 -23.99 3.21 11.45
N GLN A 407 -24.94 4.14 11.52
CA GLN A 407 -25.85 4.30 12.64
C GLN A 407 -27.30 4.21 12.13
N LEU A 408 -28.09 3.32 12.72
CA LEU A 408 -29.51 3.20 12.40
C LEU A 408 -30.30 4.44 12.87
N LEU A 409 -31.21 4.89 12.06
CA LEU A 409 -32.14 5.98 12.39
C LEU A 409 -33.54 5.45 12.81
N GLY A 410 -33.63 4.17 13.20
CA GLY A 410 -34.84 3.49 13.62
C GLY A 410 -34.60 2.04 14.02
N GLN A 411 -35.67 1.25 14.12
CA GLN A 411 -35.59 -0.17 14.45
C GLN A 411 -35.56 -1.00 13.16
N PRO A 412 -34.54 -1.84 12.95
CA PRO A 412 -34.45 -2.67 11.75
C PRO A 412 -35.49 -3.79 11.77
N ARG A 413 -36.06 -4.12 10.62
CA ARG A 413 -36.96 -5.23 10.39
C ARG A 413 -36.53 -5.98 9.14
N ALA A 414 -36.54 -7.32 9.20
CA ALA A 414 -36.26 -8.13 8.03
C ALA A 414 -37.36 -7.90 6.96
N LYS A 415 -36.94 -7.39 5.78
CA LYS A 415 -37.84 -7.12 4.65
C LYS A 415 -37.43 -7.94 3.43
N GLU A 416 -36.21 -7.75 2.93
CA GLU A 416 -35.68 -8.53 1.81
C GLU A 416 -34.61 -9.55 2.24
N VAL A 417 -34.46 -9.78 3.53
CA VAL A 417 -33.58 -10.78 4.16
C VAL A 417 -34.47 -11.78 4.96
N ALA A 418 -33.94 -12.97 5.27
CA ALA A 418 -34.69 -13.99 6.01
C ALA A 418 -34.79 -13.64 7.51
N ASP A 419 -33.80 -13.02 8.09
CA ASP A 419 -33.76 -12.62 9.50
C ASP A 419 -32.74 -11.45 9.68
N VAL A 420 -32.85 -10.71 10.79
CA VAL A 420 -31.92 -9.66 11.17
C VAL A 420 -31.73 -9.68 12.69
N ARG A 421 -30.47 -9.66 13.15
CA ARG A 421 -30.15 -9.75 14.57
C ARG A 421 -28.92 -8.93 14.94
N PHE A 422 -28.98 -8.33 16.13
CA PHE A 422 -27.77 -7.94 16.82
C PHE A 422 -27.13 -9.15 17.48
N VAL A 423 -25.85 -9.37 17.21
CA VAL A 423 -25.09 -10.54 17.61
C VAL A 423 -23.91 -10.10 18.49
N PRO A 424 -23.76 -10.67 19.69
CA PRO A 424 -22.60 -10.42 20.53
C PRO A 424 -21.31 -10.76 19.79
N ARG A 425 -20.25 -9.94 19.99
CA ARG A 425 -18.99 -10.11 19.27
C ARG A 425 -18.39 -11.50 19.41
N GLN A 426 -18.51 -12.13 20.59
CA GLN A 426 -18.01 -13.48 20.84
C GLN A 426 -18.76 -14.56 20.05
N GLU A 427 -19.99 -14.28 19.61
CA GLU A 427 -20.85 -15.21 18.88
C GLU A 427 -20.84 -15.01 17.36
N LEU A 428 -20.14 -14.01 16.84
CA LEU A 428 -20.16 -13.67 15.41
C LEU A 428 -19.79 -14.84 14.51
N LEU A 429 -18.80 -15.64 14.92
CA LEU A 429 -18.30 -16.79 14.16
C LEU A 429 -18.96 -18.14 14.58
N ALA A 430 -19.82 -18.15 15.60
CA ALA A 430 -20.58 -19.35 15.99
C ALA A 430 -21.71 -19.68 14.99
N ARG A 431 -21.92 -18.84 13.99
CA ARG A 431 -22.95 -18.94 12.97
C ARG A 431 -22.32 -19.20 11.60
N PRO A 432 -23.05 -19.82 10.66
CA PRO A 432 -22.58 -19.90 9.27
C PRO A 432 -22.58 -18.50 8.64
N VAL A 433 -21.40 -17.95 8.40
CA VAL A 433 -21.18 -16.59 7.90
C VAL A 433 -20.71 -16.63 6.43
N LEU A 434 -21.06 -15.59 5.67
CA LEU A 434 -20.58 -15.42 4.31
C LEU A 434 -19.05 -15.37 4.28
N PRO A 435 -18.36 -16.14 3.41
CA PRO A 435 -16.90 -16.24 3.42
C PRO A 435 -16.16 -14.91 3.36
N ALA A 436 -16.70 -13.92 2.64
CA ALA A 436 -16.08 -12.59 2.53
C ALA A 436 -16.11 -11.78 3.84
N ASP A 437 -17.09 -12.06 4.74
CA ASP A 437 -17.24 -11.34 6.01
C ASP A 437 -16.37 -11.95 7.13
N ILE A 438 -15.98 -13.23 7.00
CA ILE A 438 -15.21 -13.95 8.03
C ILE A 438 -13.96 -13.17 8.48
N PRO A 439 -13.09 -12.64 7.60
CA PRO A 439 -11.89 -11.94 8.05
C PRO A 439 -12.18 -10.71 8.93
N LEU A 440 -13.23 -9.96 8.60
CA LEU A 440 -13.64 -8.79 9.37
C LEU A 440 -14.27 -9.19 10.70
N LEU A 441 -15.24 -10.13 10.68
CA LEU A 441 -15.92 -10.58 11.88
C LEU A 441 -14.98 -11.27 12.86
N THR A 442 -13.92 -11.94 12.38
CA THR A 442 -12.86 -12.51 13.24
C THR A 442 -12.13 -11.40 14.02
N ARG A 443 -11.81 -10.27 13.38
CA ARG A 443 -11.18 -9.14 14.07
C ARG A 443 -12.11 -8.53 15.10
N LEU A 444 -13.38 -8.27 14.72
CA LEU A 444 -14.38 -7.71 15.65
C LEU A 444 -14.64 -8.60 16.85
N ALA A 445 -14.55 -9.93 16.69
CA ALA A 445 -14.68 -10.88 17.80
C ALA A 445 -13.44 -10.87 18.72
N ALA A 446 -12.25 -10.63 18.19
CA ALA A 446 -11.01 -10.53 18.97
C ALA A 446 -10.97 -9.24 19.83
N ASP A 447 -11.47 -8.11 19.30
CA ASP A 447 -11.53 -6.83 20.00
C ASP A 447 -12.54 -6.81 21.19
N ALA A 448 -13.26 -7.89 21.43
CA ALA A 448 -14.19 -8.02 22.56
C ALA A 448 -13.49 -8.40 23.89
N HIS A 449 -12.17 -8.64 23.87
CA HIS A 449 -11.39 -9.06 25.05
C HIS A 449 -10.48 -7.96 25.62
N GLU A 450 -10.56 -6.73 25.10
CA GLU A 450 -9.98 -5.52 25.69
C GLU A 450 -11.10 -4.65 26.32
#